data_55ebd17ed81f7088c7345a16f81195bb
#
_entry.id   55ebd17ed81f7088c7345a16f81195bb
#
_cell.length_a   1.000
_cell.length_b   1.000
_cell.length_c   1.000
_cell.angle_alpha   90.00
_cell.angle_beta   90.00
_cell.angle_gamma   90.00
#
_symmetry.space_group_name_H-M   'P 1'
#
loop_
_entity.id
_entity.type
_entity.pdbx_description
1 polymer ?
#
loop_
_entity_poly.entity_id
_entity_poly.type
_entity_poly.pdbx_seq_one_letter_code
_entity_poly.pdbx_strand_id
1 'polypeptide(L)'
;MIKWFNYKGTISGKTYFFRTIITAMPAGALIVFLDDKYYAALAVESLALLLIMSLRYKRVNAVFNQNLNLGKKLFFTSLIFDIALIIYSIIDIESYINDSFTTLDLVLGIPLFIFILYITFKNSKIKRQDHKG
;
A
#
# COMPACT_ATOMS: atom_id res chain seq x y z
N MET A 1 1.14 18.09 -4.70
CA MET A 1 1.46 16.86 -3.97
C MET A 1 0.44 16.48 -2.89
N ILE A 2 0.03 17.40 -2.01
CA ILE A 2 -0.92 17.12 -0.89
C ILE A 2 -2.25 16.53 -1.38
N LYS A 3 -2.78 16.94 -2.54
CA LYS A 3 -4.01 16.39 -3.12
C LYS A 3 -3.91 14.89 -3.49
N TRP A 4 -2.71 14.35 -3.65
CA TRP A 4 -2.53 12.94 -3.98
C TRP A 4 -2.96 12.02 -2.83
N PHE A 5 -2.71 12.44 -1.60
CA PHE A 5 -2.87 11.63 -0.40
C PHE A 5 -4.19 11.86 0.35
N ASN A 6 -5.10 12.65 -0.18
CA ASN A 6 -6.45 12.72 0.37
C ASN A 6 -7.25 11.46 -0.04
N TYR A 7 -8.24 11.06 0.77
CA TYR A 7 -9.09 9.89 0.52
C TYR A 7 -10.29 10.20 -0.39
N LYS A 8 -10.21 11.25 -1.22
CA LYS A 8 -11.30 11.66 -2.13
C LYS A 8 -10.93 11.36 -3.57
N GLY A 9 -11.93 10.99 -4.37
CA GLY A 9 -11.81 10.76 -5.80
C GLY A 9 -11.35 9.35 -6.18
N THR A 10 -10.98 9.21 -7.44
CA THR A 10 -10.54 7.94 -8.05
C THR A 10 -9.30 8.19 -8.91
N ILE A 11 -8.48 7.16 -9.09
CA ILE A 11 -7.30 7.22 -9.96
C ILE A 11 -7.22 6.01 -10.88
N SER A 12 -6.60 6.19 -12.06
CA SER A 12 -6.34 5.11 -13.00
C SER A 12 -5.26 4.15 -12.48
N GLY A 13 -5.22 2.92 -12.99
CA GLY A 13 -4.18 1.95 -12.62
C GLY A 13 -2.77 2.46 -12.90
N LYS A 14 -2.56 3.12 -14.07
CA LYS A 14 -1.28 3.75 -14.42
C LYS A 14 -0.89 4.84 -13.41
N THR A 15 -1.82 5.71 -13.05
CA THR A 15 -1.58 6.77 -12.07
C THR A 15 -1.30 6.18 -10.68
N TYR A 16 -2.04 5.14 -10.28
CA TYR A 16 -1.80 4.43 -9.02
C TYR A 16 -0.37 3.86 -8.99
N PHE A 17 0.01 3.11 -10.01
CA PHE A 17 1.33 2.49 -10.12
C PHE A 17 2.46 3.52 -10.00
N PHE A 18 2.43 4.59 -10.83
CA PHE A 18 3.49 5.60 -10.81
C PHE A 18 3.55 6.36 -9.48
N ARG A 19 2.42 6.77 -8.92
CA ARG A 19 2.39 7.48 -7.63
C ARG A 19 2.88 6.60 -6.48
N THR A 20 2.55 5.30 -6.50
CA THR A 20 3.05 4.35 -5.50
C THR A 20 4.57 4.23 -5.58
N ILE A 21 5.14 4.08 -6.78
CA ILE A 21 6.59 4.03 -6.96
C ILE A 21 7.26 5.32 -6.48
N ILE A 22 6.74 6.50 -6.91
CA ILE A 22 7.29 7.81 -6.50
C ILE A 22 7.24 7.98 -4.98
N THR A 23 6.28 7.39 -4.30
CA THR A 23 6.18 7.45 -2.84
C THR A 23 7.10 6.42 -2.17
N ALA A 24 7.20 5.21 -2.71
CA ALA A 24 7.98 4.11 -2.14
C ALA A 24 9.51 4.28 -2.33
N MET A 25 9.96 4.80 -3.48
CA MET A 25 11.40 4.94 -3.77
C MET A 25 12.15 5.81 -2.77
N PRO A 26 11.69 7.04 -2.40
CA PRO A 26 12.37 7.84 -1.39
C PRO A 26 12.37 7.17 -0.01
N ALA A 27 11.29 6.48 0.35
CA ALA A 27 11.21 5.74 1.61
C ALA A 27 12.22 4.59 1.62
N GLY A 28 12.31 3.79 0.55
CA GLY A 28 13.30 2.73 0.41
C GLY A 28 14.73 3.26 0.49
N ALA A 29 15.03 4.39 -0.17
CA ALA A 29 16.34 5.02 -0.07
C ALA A 29 16.67 5.45 1.38
N LEU A 30 15.71 6.05 2.09
CA LEU A 30 15.90 6.42 3.50
C LEU A 30 16.10 5.21 4.40
N ILE A 31 15.39 4.11 4.17
CA ILE A 31 15.56 2.86 4.93
C ILE A 31 16.99 2.34 4.81
N VAL A 32 17.58 2.36 3.60
CA VAL A 32 18.98 1.96 3.37
C VAL A 32 19.96 2.85 4.15
N PHE A 33 19.69 4.17 4.25
CA PHE A 33 20.53 5.07 5.07
C PHE A 33 20.35 4.89 6.58
N LEU A 34 19.28 4.21 7.02
CA LEU A 34 18.96 3.97 8.42
C LEU A 34 19.34 2.54 8.87
N ASP A 35 20.25 1.90 8.16
CA ASP A 35 20.62 0.49 8.31
C ASP A 35 20.84 0.05 9.77
N ASP A 36 21.51 0.87 10.57
CA ASP A 36 21.75 0.62 12.01
C ASP A 36 20.60 1.08 12.92
N LYS A 37 19.52 1.68 12.38
CA LYS A 37 18.45 2.30 13.14
C LYS A 37 17.09 1.67 12.81
N TYR A 38 16.95 0.41 13.14
CA TYR A 38 15.80 -0.42 12.76
C TYR A 38 14.44 0.17 13.09
N TYR A 39 14.26 0.76 14.28
CA TYR A 39 12.99 1.40 14.64
C TYR A 39 12.71 2.66 13.82
N ALA A 40 13.74 3.40 13.43
CA ALA A 40 13.59 4.55 12.54
C ALA A 40 13.26 4.10 11.11
N ALA A 41 13.88 3.02 10.62
CA ALA A 41 13.56 2.41 9.34
C ALA A 41 12.09 1.93 9.30
N LEU A 42 11.64 1.22 10.34
CA LEU A 42 10.26 0.76 10.50
C LEU A 42 9.27 1.92 10.57
N ALA A 43 9.63 3.03 11.22
CA ALA A 43 8.79 4.23 11.24
C ALA A 43 8.65 4.87 9.84
N VAL A 44 9.74 4.94 9.06
CA VAL A 44 9.72 5.43 7.67
C VAL A 44 8.85 4.54 6.79
N GLU A 45 8.99 3.22 6.91
CA GLU A 45 8.18 2.24 6.20
C GLU A 45 6.69 2.41 6.52
N SER A 46 6.34 2.50 7.80
CA SER A 46 4.96 2.70 8.25
C SER A 46 4.37 4.00 7.72
N LEU A 47 5.14 5.09 7.72
CA LEU A 47 4.70 6.37 7.16
C LEU A 47 4.46 6.29 5.65
N ALA A 48 5.38 5.68 4.91
CA ALA A 48 5.23 5.46 3.46
C ALA A 48 3.97 4.64 3.15
N LEU A 49 3.71 3.62 3.96
CA LEU A 49 2.54 2.75 3.84
C LEU A 49 1.24 3.52 4.06
N LEU A 50 1.17 4.39 5.06
CA LEU A 50 0.02 5.27 5.29
C LEU A 50 -0.27 6.20 4.09
N LEU A 51 0.77 6.73 3.46
CA LEU A 51 0.62 7.54 2.24
C LEU A 51 0.12 6.70 1.06
N ILE A 52 0.68 5.51 0.85
CA ILE A 52 0.29 4.59 -0.22
C ILE A 52 -1.16 4.11 -0.02
N MET A 53 -1.63 3.96 1.21
CA MET A 53 -3.01 3.56 1.50
C MET A 53 -4.05 4.53 0.95
N SER A 54 -3.79 5.83 0.98
CA SER A 54 -4.69 6.81 0.37
C SER A 54 -4.82 6.61 -1.15
N LEU A 55 -3.71 6.27 -1.82
CA LEU A 55 -3.69 5.95 -3.24
C LEU A 55 -4.42 4.62 -3.52
N ARG A 56 -4.20 3.62 -2.67
CA ARG A 56 -4.89 2.32 -2.74
C ARG A 56 -6.40 2.49 -2.61
N TYR A 57 -6.87 3.29 -1.65
CA TYR A 57 -8.28 3.58 -1.47
C TYR A 57 -8.93 4.19 -2.73
N LYS A 58 -8.30 5.22 -3.32
CA LYS A 58 -8.78 5.83 -4.56
C LYS A 58 -8.83 4.82 -5.72
N ARG A 59 -7.83 3.95 -5.79
CA ARG A 59 -7.78 2.93 -6.84
C ARG A 59 -8.84 1.86 -6.65
N VAL A 60 -9.06 1.40 -5.44
CA VAL A 60 -10.13 0.46 -5.08
C VAL A 60 -11.50 1.04 -5.45
N ASN A 61 -11.75 2.30 -5.12
CA ASN A 61 -13.00 2.98 -5.49
C ASN A 61 -13.20 3.07 -7.02
N ALA A 62 -12.11 3.19 -7.79
CA ALA A 62 -12.18 3.18 -9.24
C ALA A 62 -12.50 1.80 -9.80
N VAL A 63 -11.87 0.75 -9.28
CA VAL A 63 -12.04 -0.64 -9.74
C VAL A 63 -13.42 -1.18 -9.36
N PHE A 64 -13.86 -0.90 -8.14
CA PHE A 64 -15.13 -1.38 -7.57
C PHE A 64 -16.23 -0.33 -7.62
N ASN A 65 -16.19 0.58 -8.59
CA ASN A 65 -17.15 1.67 -8.75
C ASN A 65 -18.63 1.20 -8.77
N GLN A 66 -18.90 0.01 -9.29
CA GLN A 66 -20.25 -0.56 -9.33
C GLN A 66 -20.64 -1.29 -8.02
N ASN A 67 -19.68 -1.65 -7.18
CA ASN A 67 -19.89 -2.30 -5.89
C ASN A 67 -18.96 -1.73 -4.82
N LEU A 68 -19.24 -0.51 -4.41
CA LEU A 68 -18.42 0.22 -3.43
C LEU A 68 -18.34 -0.49 -2.08
N ASN A 69 -19.38 -1.24 -1.69
CA ASN A 69 -19.37 -2.00 -0.44
C ASN A 69 -18.31 -3.12 -0.47
N LEU A 70 -18.22 -3.85 -1.57
CA LEU A 70 -17.17 -4.85 -1.76
C LEU A 70 -15.79 -4.20 -1.78
N GLY A 71 -15.64 -3.10 -2.51
CA GLY A 71 -14.40 -2.34 -2.57
C GLY A 71 -13.93 -1.90 -1.18
N LYS A 72 -14.82 -1.32 -0.38
CA LYS A 72 -14.51 -0.94 1.01
C LYS A 72 -14.09 -2.14 1.87
N LYS A 73 -14.82 -3.25 1.80
CA LYS A 73 -14.45 -4.46 2.56
C LYS A 73 -13.06 -4.95 2.19
N LEU A 74 -12.74 -5.04 0.89
CA LEU A 74 -11.41 -5.47 0.42
C LEU A 74 -10.31 -4.49 0.81
N PHE A 75 -10.58 -3.19 0.77
CA PHE A 75 -9.64 -2.17 1.25
C PHE A 75 -9.34 -2.34 2.74
N PHE A 76 -10.39 -2.45 3.58
CA PHE A 76 -10.20 -2.64 5.02
C PHE A 76 -9.51 -3.96 5.36
N THR A 77 -9.80 -5.04 4.64
CA THR A 77 -9.07 -6.31 4.80
C THR A 77 -7.59 -6.14 4.47
N SER A 78 -7.25 -5.45 3.36
CA SER A 78 -5.86 -5.17 3.02
C SER A 78 -5.16 -4.29 4.06
N LEU A 79 -5.87 -3.33 4.64
CA LEU A 79 -5.36 -2.48 5.72
C LEU A 79 -5.04 -3.29 6.97
N ILE A 80 -5.92 -4.22 7.35
CA ILE A 80 -5.68 -5.11 8.50
C ILE A 80 -4.44 -5.97 8.26
N PHE A 81 -4.23 -6.48 7.05
CA PHE A 81 -3.04 -7.26 6.71
C PHE A 81 -1.76 -6.43 6.82
N ASP A 82 -1.76 -5.20 6.30
CA ASP A 82 -0.61 -4.29 6.42
C ASP A 82 -0.30 -3.97 7.89
N ILE A 83 -1.32 -3.66 8.70
CA ILE A 83 -1.16 -3.39 10.13
C ILE A 83 -0.62 -4.63 10.87
N ALA A 84 -1.14 -5.82 10.55
CA ALA A 84 -0.67 -7.06 11.15
C ALA A 84 0.81 -7.33 10.82
N LEU A 85 1.25 -7.08 9.59
CA LEU A 85 2.65 -7.19 9.19
C LEU A 85 3.54 -6.21 9.94
N ILE A 86 3.14 -4.94 10.09
CA ILE A 86 3.88 -3.93 10.85
C ILE A 86 4.00 -4.34 12.32
N ILE A 87 2.90 -4.74 12.95
CA ILE A 87 2.91 -5.20 14.36
C ILE A 87 3.82 -6.39 14.53
N TYR A 88 3.76 -7.34 13.59
CA TYR A 88 4.62 -8.52 13.63
C TYR A 88 6.11 -8.13 13.50
N SER A 89 6.46 -7.21 12.60
CA SER A 89 7.83 -6.70 12.46
C SER A 89 8.34 -6.00 13.72
N ILE A 90 7.45 -5.39 14.52
CA ILE A 90 7.81 -4.81 15.81
C ILE A 90 8.07 -5.90 16.87
N ILE A 91 7.27 -6.97 16.86
CA ILE A 91 7.38 -8.08 17.81
C ILE A 91 8.60 -8.94 17.49
N ASP A 92 8.82 -9.24 16.23
CA ASP A 92 9.92 -10.07 15.73
C ASP A 92 10.95 -9.21 14.99
N ILE A 93 11.53 -8.27 15.72
CA ILE A 93 12.52 -7.34 15.17
C ILE A 93 13.79 -8.06 14.66
N GLU A 94 14.11 -9.23 15.22
CA GLU A 94 15.25 -10.02 14.78
C GLU A 94 15.07 -10.53 13.33
N SER A 95 13.89 -11.03 12.99
CA SER A 95 13.57 -11.41 11.60
C SER A 95 13.58 -10.22 10.66
N TYR A 96 13.12 -9.06 11.11
CA TYR A 96 13.16 -7.83 10.35
C TYR A 96 14.61 -7.37 10.07
N ILE A 97 15.48 -7.42 11.09
CA ILE A 97 16.91 -7.06 10.96
C ILE A 97 17.63 -7.99 9.99
N ASN A 98 17.32 -9.29 10.02
CA ASN A 98 17.99 -10.31 9.21
C ASN A 98 17.38 -10.44 7.80
N ASP A 99 16.45 -9.58 7.40
CA ASP A 99 15.71 -9.68 6.13
C ASP A 99 15.13 -11.09 5.86
N SER A 100 14.77 -11.80 6.93
CA SER A 100 14.25 -13.16 6.83
C SER A 100 12.74 -13.18 6.65
N PHE A 101 12.27 -13.87 5.62
CA PHE A 101 10.83 -14.09 5.42
C PHE A 101 10.32 -15.13 6.42
N THR A 102 9.31 -14.74 7.18
CA THR A 102 8.61 -15.65 8.07
C THR A 102 7.39 -16.29 7.39
N THR A 103 6.84 -17.35 7.97
CA THR A 103 5.61 -17.95 7.47
C THR A 103 4.45 -16.93 7.45
N LEU A 104 4.41 -16.03 8.43
CA LEU A 104 3.38 -15.00 8.52
C LEU A 104 3.50 -13.99 7.38
N ASP A 105 4.74 -13.57 7.02
CA ASP A 105 4.99 -12.69 5.87
C ASP A 105 4.47 -13.30 4.57
N LEU A 106 4.62 -14.60 4.39
CA LEU A 106 4.11 -15.30 3.22
C LEU A 106 2.57 -15.42 3.25
N VAL A 107 1.99 -15.80 4.39
CA VAL A 107 0.54 -16.00 4.51
C VAL A 107 -0.24 -14.70 4.35
N LEU A 108 0.26 -13.59 4.87
CA LEU A 108 -0.40 -12.28 4.74
C LEU A 108 0.08 -11.50 3.51
N GLY A 109 1.36 -11.60 3.19
CA GLY A 109 1.97 -10.83 2.10
C GLY A 109 1.54 -11.29 0.71
N ILE A 110 1.44 -12.61 0.47
CA ILE A 110 1.05 -13.14 -0.85
C ILE A 110 -0.37 -12.71 -1.24
N PRO A 111 -1.42 -12.88 -0.42
CA PRO A 111 -2.76 -12.39 -0.76
C PRO A 111 -2.81 -10.88 -0.94
N LEU A 112 -2.08 -10.12 -0.11
CA LEU A 112 -1.99 -8.67 -0.22
C LEU A 112 -1.33 -8.26 -1.54
N PHE A 113 -0.25 -8.90 -1.94
CA PHE A 113 0.45 -8.66 -3.20
C PHE A 113 -0.44 -8.97 -4.40
N ILE A 114 -1.12 -10.10 -4.41
CA ILE A 114 -2.09 -10.47 -5.44
C ILE A 114 -3.19 -9.42 -5.56
N PHE A 115 -3.73 -8.94 -4.44
CA PHE A 115 -4.74 -7.89 -4.42
C PHE A 115 -4.21 -6.57 -5.00
N ILE A 116 -3.00 -6.17 -4.65
CA ILE A 116 -2.35 -4.96 -5.18
C ILE A 116 -2.17 -5.08 -6.70
N LEU A 117 -1.68 -6.22 -7.20
CA LEU A 117 -1.57 -6.47 -8.63
C LEU A 117 -2.94 -6.40 -9.32
N TYR A 118 -3.94 -7.05 -8.74
CA TYR A 118 -5.29 -7.03 -9.28
C TYR A 118 -5.81 -5.60 -9.45
N ILE A 119 -5.79 -4.78 -8.40
CA ILE A 119 -6.30 -3.41 -8.48
C ILE A 119 -5.45 -2.53 -9.41
N THR A 120 -4.14 -2.81 -9.53
CA THR A 120 -3.25 -2.05 -10.43
C THR A 120 -3.62 -2.27 -11.89
N PHE A 121 -3.80 -3.53 -12.30
CA PHE A 121 -3.99 -3.89 -13.71
C PHE A 121 -5.46 -4.01 -14.13
N LYS A 122 -6.38 -4.17 -13.20
CA LYS A 122 -7.81 -4.22 -13.52
C LYS A 122 -8.28 -2.91 -14.14
N ASN A 123 -8.92 -3.00 -15.30
CA ASN A 123 -9.54 -1.82 -15.91
C ASN A 123 -10.68 -1.29 -15.02
N SER A 124 -10.66 0.01 -14.73
CA SER A 124 -11.81 0.67 -14.13
C SER A 124 -12.81 1.00 -15.23
N LYS A 125 -14.11 0.97 -14.90
CA LYS A 125 -15.15 1.41 -15.83
C LYS A 125 -15.29 2.94 -15.91
N ILE A 126 -14.48 3.67 -15.15
CA ILE A 126 -14.44 5.14 -15.15
C ILE A 126 -13.55 5.57 -16.31
N LYS A 127 -14.04 6.48 -17.16
CA LYS A 127 -13.25 7.07 -18.25
C LYS A 127 -12.07 7.84 -17.65
N ARG A 128 -10.94 7.86 -18.36
CA ARG A 128 -9.70 8.48 -17.87
C ARG A 128 -9.86 9.94 -17.47
N GLN A 129 -10.69 10.69 -18.21
CA GLN A 129 -10.98 12.10 -17.95
C GLN A 129 -11.87 12.35 -16.73
N ASP A 130 -12.57 11.30 -16.24
CA ASP A 130 -13.51 11.41 -15.11
C ASP A 130 -12.85 11.03 -13.78
N HIS A 131 -11.57 10.66 -13.79
CA HIS A 131 -10.81 10.41 -12.57
C HIS A 131 -10.48 11.72 -11.86
N LYS A 132 -11.03 11.89 -10.66
CA LYS A 132 -10.87 13.10 -9.81
C LYS A 132 -9.88 12.85 -8.66
N GLY A 133 -8.69 12.41 -8.96
CA GLY A 133 -7.77 12.02 -7.90
C GLY A 133 -6.31 12.51 -8.01
#